data_516ef251df84251392f9a10f70d3ba08
#
_entry.id   516ef251df84251392f9a10f70d3ba08
#
_cell.length_a   1.000
_cell.length_b   1.000
_cell.length_c   1.000
_cell.angle_alpha   90.00
_cell.angle_beta   90.00
_cell.angle_gamma   90.00
#
_symmetry.space_group_name_H-M   'P 1'
#
loop_
_entity.id
_entity.type
_entity.pdbx_description
1 polymer ?
#
loop_
_entity_poly.entity_id
_entity_poly.type
_entity_poly.pdbx_seq_one_letter_code
_entity_poly.pdbx_strand_id
1 'polypeptide(L)'
;SFAAVGSMVAMAGMPGIGLQGIFGATIAAGFFGMLIAPFMSKVVRFFPPLVTGTVITAIGLSLFPVAVNWAGGGSAAATFGSPVYLAIAALVLATILLINRFMRGFWVNISVLIGMGLGYALCGVIGMVDLSGLAQAPWVQVVTPLHFGMPKFELAPILSMCLVVVIIFVESTGMFLALGKITGQEVTPKMLRRGLLCDAGASFF
;
A
#
# COMPACT_ATOMS: atom_id res chain seq x y z
N SER A 1 0.43 -3.63 -2.95
CA SER A 1 1.55 -3.26 -2.06
C SER A 1 1.76 -1.75 -2.01
N PHE A 2 2.22 -1.24 -0.87
CA PHE A 2 2.60 0.17 -0.69
C PHE A 2 3.75 0.61 -1.61
N ALA A 3 4.56 -0.31 -2.10
CA ALA A 3 5.62 -0.01 -3.07
C ALA A 3 5.11 0.67 -4.36
N ALA A 4 3.85 0.43 -4.73
CA ALA A 4 3.23 1.03 -5.91
C ALA A 4 2.79 2.49 -5.69
N VAL A 5 2.54 2.92 -4.44
CA VAL A 5 1.95 4.24 -4.13
C VAL A 5 2.79 5.38 -4.68
N GLY A 6 4.11 5.34 -4.49
CA GLY A 6 5.01 6.39 -4.98
C GLY A 6 4.94 6.57 -6.49
N SER A 7 4.97 5.47 -7.24
CA SER A 7 4.87 5.49 -8.70
C SER A 7 3.48 5.94 -9.18
N MET A 8 2.40 5.50 -8.51
CA MET A 8 1.04 5.91 -8.85
C MET A 8 0.81 7.40 -8.60
N VAL A 9 1.29 7.93 -7.47
CA VAL A 9 1.19 9.37 -7.15
C VAL A 9 2.00 10.20 -8.15
N ALA A 10 3.21 9.77 -8.50
CA ALA A 10 4.01 10.43 -9.52
C ALA A 10 3.31 10.46 -10.88
N MET A 11 2.70 9.33 -11.30
CA MET A 11 1.94 9.25 -12.54
C MET A 11 0.66 10.10 -12.51
N ALA A 12 -0.03 10.19 -11.37
CA ALA A 12 -1.22 11.02 -11.20
C ALA A 12 -0.91 12.51 -11.42
N GLY A 13 0.30 12.97 -11.06
CA GLY A 13 0.76 14.33 -11.29
C GLY A 13 1.22 14.63 -12.72
N MET A 14 1.35 13.64 -13.58
CA MET A 14 1.79 13.84 -14.96
C MET A 14 0.63 14.29 -15.87
N PRO A 15 0.77 15.40 -16.61
CA PRO A 15 -0.26 15.86 -17.53
C PRO A 15 -0.56 14.80 -18.61
N GLY A 16 -1.84 14.49 -18.79
CA GLY A 16 -2.30 13.55 -19.83
C GLY A 16 -2.44 12.08 -19.40
N ILE A 17 -1.76 11.65 -18.35
CA ILE A 17 -1.82 10.24 -17.89
C ILE A 17 -3.11 9.98 -17.10
N GLY A 18 -3.34 10.75 -16.04
CA GLY A 18 -4.53 10.62 -15.19
C GLY A 18 -4.76 9.20 -14.67
N LEU A 19 -5.96 8.94 -14.14
CA LEU A 19 -6.34 7.62 -13.64
C LEU A 19 -6.37 6.53 -14.72
N GLN A 20 -6.73 6.90 -15.95
CA GLN A 20 -6.79 5.95 -17.08
C GLN A 20 -5.42 5.38 -17.43
N GLY A 21 -4.37 6.21 -17.38
CA GLY A 21 -2.99 5.76 -17.61
C GLY A 21 -2.47 4.88 -16.47
N ILE A 22 -2.83 5.20 -15.22
CA ILE A 22 -2.48 4.38 -14.06
C ILE A 22 -3.13 2.99 -14.17
N PHE A 23 -4.42 2.91 -14.53
CA PHE A 23 -5.09 1.63 -14.73
C PHE A 23 -4.47 0.83 -15.89
N GLY A 24 -4.17 1.46 -17.02
CA GLY A 24 -3.50 0.80 -18.15
C GLY A 24 -2.12 0.27 -17.75
N ALA A 25 -1.33 1.05 -17.04
CA ALA A 25 -0.03 0.63 -16.53
C ALA A 25 -0.13 -0.52 -15.52
N THR A 26 -1.11 -0.49 -14.62
CA THR A 26 -1.32 -1.55 -13.62
C THR A 26 -1.73 -2.87 -14.28
N ILE A 27 -2.64 -2.84 -15.25
CA ILE A 27 -3.06 -4.01 -16.01
C ILE A 27 -1.88 -4.62 -16.77
N ALA A 28 -1.12 -3.79 -17.51
CA ALA A 28 0.05 -4.24 -18.24
C ALA A 28 1.13 -4.84 -17.32
N ALA A 29 1.36 -4.20 -16.17
CA ALA A 29 2.31 -4.66 -15.18
C ALA A 29 1.84 -5.95 -14.48
N GLY A 30 0.55 -6.12 -14.23
CA GLY A 30 -0.04 -7.37 -13.74
C GLY A 30 0.19 -8.53 -14.71
N PHE A 31 -0.04 -8.30 -16.01
CA PHE A 31 0.27 -9.28 -17.05
C PHE A 31 1.76 -9.63 -17.11
N PHE A 32 2.63 -8.61 -17.08
CA PHE A 32 4.07 -8.81 -16.98
C PHE A 32 4.45 -9.62 -15.74
N GLY A 33 3.84 -9.32 -14.59
CA GLY A 33 4.04 -10.07 -13.36
C GLY A 33 3.67 -11.55 -13.50
N MET A 34 2.56 -11.87 -14.14
CA MET A 34 2.18 -13.26 -14.41
C MET A 34 3.21 -13.99 -15.26
N LEU A 35 3.80 -13.31 -16.25
CA LEU A 35 4.84 -13.89 -17.10
C LEU A 35 6.15 -14.17 -16.33
N ILE A 36 6.56 -13.26 -15.45
CA ILE A 36 7.83 -13.40 -14.73
C ILE A 36 7.71 -14.20 -13.41
N ALA A 37 6.51 -14.35 -12.83
CA ALA A 37 6.31 -15.09 -11.58
C ALA A 37 6.95 -16.49 -11.55
N PRO A 38 6.87 -17.31 -12.62
CA PRO A 38 7.54 -18.61 -12.66
C PRO A 38 9.07 -18.52 -12.57
N PHE A 39 9.65 -17.44 -13.09
CA PHE A 39 11.09 -17.21 -13.08
C PHE A 39 11.55 -16.66 -11.73
N MET A 40 10.72 -15.83 -11.08
CA MET A 40 11.02 -15.26 -9.77
C MET A 40 11.24 -16.32 -8.69
N SER A 41 10.55 -17.45 -8.75
CA SER A 41 10.80 -18.57 -7.82
C SER A 41 12.22 -19.13 -7.90
N LYS A 42 12.90 -18.98 -9.05
CA LYS A 42 14.32 -19.33 -9.22
C LYS A 42 15.24 -18.19 -8.78
N VAL A 43 14.84 -16.96 -9.02
CA VAL A 43 15.59 -15.74 -8.67
C VAL A 43 15.66 -15.52 -7.17
N VAL A 44 14.65 -15.97 -6.41
CA VAL A 44 14.64 -15.95 -4.93
C VAL A 44 15.89 -16.56 -4.31
N ARG A 45 16.51 -17.54 -4.96
CA ARG A 45 17.80 -18.09 -4.50
C ARG A 45 18.90 -17.03 -4.38
N PHE A 46 18.81 -15.95 -5.14
CA PHE A 46 19.75 -14.82 -5.12
C PHE A 46 19.36 -13.73 -4.12
N PHE A 47 18.21 -13.86 -3.45
CA PHE A 47 17.76 -12.94 -2.42
C PHE A 47 17.90 -13.56 -1.03
N PRO A 48 19.13 -13.58 -0.46
CA PRO A 48 19.31 -14.02 0.92
C PRO A 48 18.48 -13.11 1.86
N PRO A 49 18.15 -13.57 3.07
CA PRO A 49 17.35 -12.82 4.04
C PRO A 49 17.86 -11.39 4.31
N LEU A 50 19.17 -11.19 4.20
CA LEU A 50 19.80 -9.88 4.36
C LEU A 50 19.33 -8.89 3.28
N VAL A 51 19.33 -9.31 2.00
CA VAL A 51 18.89 -8.46 0.88
C VAL A 51 17.40 -8.13 1.00
N THR A 52 16.58 -9.12 1.35
CA THR A 52 15.15 -8.90 1.59
C THR A 52 14.93 -7.92 2.73
N GLY A 53 15.64 -8.06 3.84
CA GLY A 53 15.57 -7.14 4.97
C GLY A 53 15.97 -5.70 4.61
N THR A 54 17.06 -5.53 3.86
CA THR A 54 17.50 -4.18 3.41
C THR A 54 16.50 -3.53 2.47
N VAL A 55 15.88 -4.29 1.55
CA VAL A 55 14.85 -3.78 0.64
C VAL A 55 13.61 -3.33 1.43
N ILE A 56 13.13 -4.14 2.37
CA ILE A 56 11.98 -3.78 3.23
C ILE A 56 12.29 -2.51 4.05
N THR A 57 13.49 -2.42 4.61
CA THR A 57 13.93 -1.22 5.35
C THR A 57 13.97 0.01 4.45
N ALA A 58 14.52 -0.11 3.24
CA ALA A 58 14.57 0.98 2.28
C ALA A 58 13.17 1.45 1.87
N ILE A 59 12.21 0.52 1.65
CA ILE A 59 10.82 0.85 1.38
C ILE A 59 10.21 1.62 2.57
N GLY A 60 10.42 1.14 3.80
CA GLY A 60 9.94 1.82 5.00
C GLY A 60 10.47 3.25 5.12
N LEU A 61 11.76 3.44 4.88
CA LEU A 61 12.38 4.77 4.89
C LEU A 61 11.86 5.67 3.77
N SER A 62 11.61 5.13 2.58
CA SER A 62 11.06 5.90 1.45
C SER A 62 9.62 6.37 1.68
N LEU A 63 8.87 5.67 2.53
CA LEU A 63 7.51 6.05 2.93
C LEU A 63 7.46 7.08 4.04
N PHE A 64 8.58 7.33 4.73
CA PHE A 64 8.63 8.27 5.84
C PHE A 64 8.22 9.70 5.47
N PRO A 65 8.68 10.29 4.33
CA PRO A 65 8.21 11.60 3.88
C PRO A 65 6.69 11.64 3.62
N VAL A 66 6.12 10.55 3.11
CA VAL A 66 4.67 10.44 2.88
C VAL A 66 3.92 10.45 4.21
N ALA A 67 4.40 9.70 5.20
CA ALA A 67 3.82 9.67 6.54
C ALA A 67 3.88 11.04 7.21
N VAL A 68 5.01 11.75 7.11
CA VAL A 68 5.17 13.11 7.65
C VAL A 68 4.23 14.09 6.96
N ASN A 69 4.09 13.98 5.65
CA ASN A 69 3.15 14.81 4.89
C ASN A 69 1.70 14.61 5.39
N TRP A 70 1.26 13.37 5.54
CA TRP A 70 -0.08 13.08 6.03
C TRP A 70 -0.29 13.49 7.49
N ALA A 71 0.71 13.30 8.34
CA ALA A 71 0.70 13.77 9.74
C ALA A 71 0.58 15.30 9.84
N GLY A 72 1.13 16.02 8.86
CA GLY A 72 1.02 17.48 8.76
C GLY A 72 -0.32 17.98 8.20
N GLY A 73 -1.26 17.09 7.86
CA GLY A 73 -2.56 17.45 7.30
C GLY A 73 -2.69 17.24 5.79
N GLY A 74 -1.62 16.75 5.13
CA GLY A 74 -1.56 16.58 3.68
C GLY A 74 -1.12 17.83 2.93
N SER A 75 -0.54 17.66 1.74
CA SER A 75 0.03 18.74 0.92
C SER A 75 -1.00 19.79 0.44
N ALA A 76 -2.29 19.44 0.45
CA ALA A 76 -3.38 20.34 0.06
C ALA A 76 -3.95 21.18 1.22
N ALA A 77 -3.52 20.92 2.47
CA ALA A 77 -4.02 21.65 3.62
C ALA A 77 -3.47 23.07 3.65
N ALA A 78 -4.35 24.08 3.77
CA ALA A 78 -3.97 25.49 3.87
C ALA A 78 -3.07 25.78 5.09
N THR A 79 -3.18 24.96 6.15
CA THR A 79 -2.42 25.07 7.41
C THR A 79 -1.51 23.84 7.61
N PHE A 80 -0.80 23.44 6.57
CA PHE A 80 0.14 22.31 6.64
C PHE A 80 1.10 22.47 7.83
N GLY A 81 1.30 21.39 8.60
CA GLY A 81 2.19 21.39 9.74
C GLY A 81 1.65 22.08 10.98
N SER A 82 0.35 22.40 11.04
CA SER A 82 -0.22 23.02 12.23
C SER A 82 -0.07 22.13 13.47
N PRO A 83 0.12 22.74 14.67
CA PRO A 83 0.28 21.96 15.90
C PRO A 83 -0.88 21.01 16.19
N VAL A 84 -2.09 21.34 15.70
CA VAL A 84 -3.29 20.53 15.89
C VAL A 84 -3.17 19.20 15.12
N TYR A 85 -2.76 19.24 13.84
CA TYR A 85 -2.57 18.03 13.05
C TYR A 85 -1.48 17.13 13.63
N LEU A 86 -0.36 17.75 14.04
CA LEU A 86 0.76 17.02 14.65
C LEU A 86 0.37 16.41 16.00
N ALA A 87 -0.43 17.13 16.81
CA ALA A 87 -0.91 16.61 18.08
C ALA A 87 -1.85 15.41 17.90
N ILE A 88 -2.77 15.47 16.93
CA ILE A 88 -3.66 14.34 16.59
C ILE A 88 -2.83 13.15 16.10
N ALA A 89 -1.90 13.37 15.19
CA ALA A 89 -1.03 12.31 14.66
C ALA A 89 -0.18 11.67 15.78
N ALA A 90 0.40 12.48 16.66
CA ALA A 90 1.18 12.01 17.81
C ALA A 90 0.31 11.20 18.78
N LEU A 91 -0.92 11.64 19.06
CA LEU A 91 -1.84 10.96 19.95
C LEU A 91 -2.28 9.61 19.38
N VAL A 92 -2.61 9.54 18.08
CA VAL A 92 -2.93 8.28 17.37
C VAL A 92 -1.73 7.33 17.45
N LEU A 93 -0.54 7.81 17.13
CA LEU A 93 0.68 7.01 17.18
C LEU A 93 0.96 6.52 18.61
N ALA A 94 0.87 7.40 19.60
CA ALA A 94 1.04 7.02 21.00
C ALA A 94 0.03 5.96 21.44
N THR A 95 -1.24 6.09 21.03
CA THR A 95 -2.29 5.10 21.33
C THR A 95 -1.93 3.73 20.76
N ILE A 96 -1.50 3.67 19.49
CA ILE A 96 -1.08 2.43 18.85
C ILE A 96 0.10 1.80 19.58
N LEU A 97 1.13 2.61 19.92
CA LEU A 97 2.31 2.13 20.64
C LEU A 97 1.98 1.65 22.05
N LEU A 98 1.11 2.35 22.78
CA LEU A 98 0.67 1.96 24.11
C LEU A 98 -0.10 0.64 24.08
N ILE A 99 -1.02 0.47 23.14
CA ILE A 99 -1.75 -0.79 22.97
C ILE A 99 -0.76 -1.94 22.69
N ASN A 100 0.16 -1.73 21.75
CA ASN A 100 1.18 -2.75 21.42
C ASN A 100 2.12 -3.06 22.60
N ARG A 101 2.40 -2.09 23.48
CA ARG A 101 3.29 -2.27 24.62
C ARG A 101 2.64 -2.94 25.81
N PHE A 102 1.38 -2.58 26.11
CA PHE A 102 0.72 -2.99 27.35
C PHE A 102 -0.33 -4.08 27.15
N MET A 103 -0.92 -4.20 25.96
CA MET A 103 -1.93 -5.21 25.66
C MET A 103 -1.32 -6.42 24.93
N ARG A 104 -2.05 -7.53 24.90
CA ARG A 104 -1.63 -8.79 24.27
C ARG A 104 -2.78 -9.42 23.49
N GLY A 105 -2.45 -10.33 22.60
CA GLY A 105 -3.42 -11.10 21.83
C GLY A 105 -4.21 -10.24 20.83
N PHE A 106 -5.54 -10.37 20.87
CA PHE A 106 -6.44 -9.73 19.92
C PHE A 106 -6.28 -8.20 19.83
N TRP A 107 -6.08 -7.53 20.97
CA TRP A 107 -5.95 -6.06 21.05
C TRP A 107 -4.76 -5.50 20.26
N VAL A 108 -3.67 -6.23 20.21
CA VAL A 108 -2.50 -5.85 19.43
C VAL A 108 -2.82 -5.86 17.94
N ASN A 109 -3.58 -6.86 17.48
CA ASN A 109 -3.94 -6.99 16.07
C ASN A 109 -4.87 -5.87 15.58
N ILE A 110 -5.73 -5.35 16.45
CA ILE A 110 -6.66 -4.25 16.13
C ILE A 110 -6.17 -2.87 16.57
N SER A 111 -4.95 -2.75 17.09
CA SER A 111 -4.39 -1.50 17.61
C SER A 111 -4.44 -0.35 16.60
N VAL A 112 -4.14 -0.62 15.33
CA VAL A 112 -4.19 0.37 14.26
C VAL A 112 -5.63 0.82 14.01
N LEU A 113 -6.59 -0.11 14.02
CA LEU A 113 -8.01 0.22 13.85
C LEU A 113 -8.54 1.10 14.98
N ILE A 114 -8.14 0.80 16.23
CA ILE A 114 -8.48 1.63 17.40
C ILE A 114 -7.86 3.02 17.25
N GLY A 115 -6.58 3.10 16.88
CA GLY A 115 -5.91 4.38 16.65
C GLY A 115 -6.59 5.23 15.57
N MET A 116 -6.96 4.61 14.44
CA MET A 116 -7.73 5.27 13.38
C MET A 116 -9.10 5.76 13.86
N GLY A 117 -9.85 4.92 14.57
CA GLY A 117 -11.16 5.28 15.11
C GLY A 117 -11.08 6.45 16.10
N LEU A 118 -10.07 6.45 16.97
CA LEU A 118 -9.83 7.53 17.91
C LEU A 118 -9.43 8.82 17.17
N GLY A 119 -8.54 8.75 16.20
CA GLY A 119 -8.15 9.91 15.38
C GLY A 119 -9.33 10.50 14.63
N TYR A 120 -10.16 9.65 14.03
CA TYR A 120 -11.36 10.09 13.31
C TYR A 120 -12.38 10.74 14.26
N ALA A 121 -12.63 10.16 15.44
CA ALA A 121 -13.52 10.70 16.44
C ALA A 121 -13.05 12.07 16.94
N LEU A 122 -11.74 12.23 17.20
CA LEU A 122 -11.15 13.51 17.58
C LEU A 122 -11.32 14.57 16.49
N CYS A 123 -11.03 14.23 15.24
CA CYS A 123 -11.24 15.13 14.11
C CYS A 123 -12.72 15.53 13.98
N GLY A 124 -13.66 14.62 14.26
CA GLY A 124 -15.09 14.87 14.28
C GLY A 124 -15.50 15.87 15.37
N VAL A 125 -14.97 15.70 16.59
CA VAL A 125 -15.26 16.61 17.73
C VAL A 125 -14.70 18.01 17.48
N ILE A 126 -13.53 18.12 16.84
CA ILE A 126 -12.90 19.40 16.51
C ILE A 126 -13.59 20.08 15.29
N GLY A 127 -14.47 19.35 14.59
CA GLY A 127 -15.16 19.88 13.39
C GLY A 127 -14.30 19.87 12.13
N MET A 128 -13.24 19.06 12.08
CA MET A 128 -12.36 18.93 10.92
C MET A 128 -12.87 17.92 9.88
N VAL A 129 -13.91 17.15 10.22
CA VAL A 129 -14.50 16.14 9.34
C VAL A 129 -15.71 16.75 8.63
N ASP A 130 -15.63 16.84 7.32
CA ASP A 130 -16.79 17.21 6.49
C ASP A 130 -17.60 15.95 6.15
N LEU A 131 -18.77 15.83 6.78
CA LEU A 131 -19.71 14.73 6.55
C LEU A 131 -20.83 15.10 5.56
N SER A 132 -20.79 16.27 4.96
CA SER A 132 -21.85 16.74 4.05
C SER A 132 -22.04 15.83 2.84
N GLY A 133 -20.94 15.28 2.32
CA GLY A 133 -20.98 14.32 1.21
C GLY A 133 -21.54 12.95 1.59
N LEU A 134 -21.48 12.56 2.87
CA LEU A 134 -21.95 11.26 3.32
C LEU A 134 -23.50 11.15 3.26
N ALA A 135 -24.19 12.24 3.53
CA ALA A 135 -25.65 12.26 3.48
C ALA A 135 -26.21 12.12 2.06
N GLN A 136 -25.42 12.45 1.05
CA GLN A 136 -25.77 12.36 -0.37
C GLN A 136 -25.24 11.10 -1.04
N ALA A 137 -24.37 10.37 -0.38
CA ALA A 137 -23.77 9.14 -0.93
C ALA A 137 -24.82 8.01 -0.93
N PRO A 138 -24.96 7.25 -2.02
CA PRO A 138 -25.84 6.09 -2.04
C PRO A 138 -25.30 5.01 -1.09
N TRP A 139 -26.18 4.35 -0.35
CA TRP A 139 -25.83 3.28 0.59
C TRP A 139 -25.18 2.07 -0.09
N VAL A 140 -25.55 1.83 -1.34
CA VAL A 140 -25.00 0.77 -2.17
C VAL A 140 -24.75 1.35 -3.56
N GLN A 141 -23.52 1.27 -4.01
CA GLN A 141 -23.14 1.65 -5.36
C GLN A 141 -22.42 0.48 -6.01
N VAL A 142 -22.95 0.05 -7.15
CA VAL A 142 -22.27 -0.96 -7.97
C VAL A 142 -21.19 -0.26 -8.79
N VAL A 143 -19.95 -0.63 -8.53
CA VAL A 143 -18.82 -0.14 -9.33
C VAL A 143 -18.84 -0.88 -10.66
N THR A 144 -19.13 -0.14 -11.73
CA THR A 144 -19.07 -0.69 -13.09
C THR A 144 -17.62 -0.78 -13.55
N PRO A 145 -17.22 -1.87 -14.22
CA PRO A 145 -15.91 -1.94 -14.86
C PRO A 145 -15.72 -0.72 -15.78
N LEU A 146 -14.51 -0.17 -15.78
CA LEU A 146 -14.17 1.00 -16.60
C LEU A 146 -14.93 2.29 -16.26
N HIS A 147 -15.44 2.44 -15.03
CA HIS A 147 -16.15 3.63 -14.57
C HIS A 147 -15.38 4.95 -14.85
N PHE A 148 -14.06 4.91 -14.77
CA PHE A 148 -13.18 6.06 -15.03
C PHE A 148 -12.75 6.20 -16.51
N GLY A 149 -13.34 5.40 -17.40
CA GLY A 149 -13.04 5.36 -18.83
C GLY A 149 -12.08 4.24 -19.22
N MET A 150 -11.78 4.13 -20.49
CA MET A 150 -10.91 3.10 -21.04
C MET A 150 -9.46 3.27 -20.57
N PRO A 151 -8.78 2.19 -20.14
CA PRO A 151 -7.37 2.26 -19.78
C PRO A 151 -6.52 2.75 -20.94
N LYS A 152 -5.61 3.67 -20.68
CA LYS A 152 -4.61 4.13 -21.65
C LYS A 152 -3.30 3.42 -21.40
N PHE A 153 -2.71 2.88 -22.46
CA PHE A 153 -1.45 2.16 -22.41
C PHE A 153 -0.31 3.06 -22.90
N GLU A 154 0.39 3.68 -21.95
CA GLU A 154 1.55 4.52 -22.24
C GLU A 154 2.83 3.83 -21.77
N LEU A 155 3.88 3.88 -22.58
CA LEU A 155 5.09 3.09 -22.36
C LEU A 155 5.82 3.47 -21.06
N ALA A 156 5.93 4.76 -20.74
CA ALA A 156 6.66 5.22 -19.56
C ALA A 156 5.98 4.78 -18.23
N PRO A 157 4.64 4.96 -18.03
CA PRO A 157 3.91 4.38 -16.92
C PRO A 157 4.02 2.87 -16.82
N ILE A 158 3.91 2.15 -17.95
CA ILE A 158 4.01 0.68 -17.98
C ILE A 158 5.38 0.22 -17.50
N LEU A 159 6.47 0.80 -18.00
CA LEU A 159 7.83 0.43 -17.56
C LEU A 159 8.04 0.71 -16.06
N SER A 160 7.56 1.86 -15.59
CA SER A 160 7.62 2.19 -14.16
C SER A 160 6.88 1.16 -13.31
N MET A 161 5.66 0.78 -13.69
CA MET A 161 4.87 -0.21 -12.95
C MET A 161 5.45 -1.63 -13.09
N CYS A 162 6.06 -1.99 -14.19
CA CYS A 162 6.77 -3.27 -14.33
C CYS A 162 7.94 -3.38 -13.33
N LEU A 163 8.71 -2.30 -13.15
CA LEU A 163 9.77 -2.26 -12.14
C LEU A 163 9.18 -2.40 -10.72
N VAL A 164 8.07 -1.73 -10.45
CA VAL A 164 7.37 -1.84 -9.17
C VAL A 164 6.91 -3.26 -8.91
N VAL A 165 6.38 -3.98 -9.91
CA VAL A 165 5.96 -5.39 -9.75
C VAL A 165 7.13 -6.28 -9.35
N VAL A 166 8.33 -6.05 -9.90
CA VAL A 166 9.53 -6.79 -9.47
C VAL A 166 9.82 -6.53 -7.98
N ILE A 167 9.73 -5.29 -7.53
CA ILE A 167 9.92 -4.92 -6.11
C ILE A 167 8.85 -5.59 -5.24
N ILE A 168 7.58 -5.55 -5.66
CA ILE A 168 6.48 -6.22 -4.97
C ILE A 168 6.75 -7.73 -4.84
N PHE A 169 7.26 -8.38 -5.86
CA PHE A 169 7.59 -9.80 -5.79
C PHE A 169 8.71 -10.12 -4.79
N VAL A 170 9.71 -9.24 -4.67
CA VAL A 170 10.75 -9.37 -3.65
C VAL A 170 10.13 -9.22 -2.25
N GLU A 171 9.28 -8.22 -2.05
CA GLU A 171 8.56 -7.98 -0.79
C GLU A 171 7.65 -9.16 -0.42
N SER A 172 6.79 -9.61 -1.35
CA SER A 172 5.88 -10.75 -1.15
C SER A 172 6.67 -12.04 -0.84
N THR A 173 7.80 -12.25 -1.50
CA THR A 173 8.69 -13.37 -1.20
C THR A 173 9.21 -13.32 0.24
N GLY A 174 9.63 -12.15 0.70
CA GLY A 174 10.04 -11.94 2.09
C GLY A 174 8.94 -12.27 3.08
N MET A 175 7.71 -11.82 2.80
CA MET A 175 6.54 -12.13 3.62
C MET A 175 6.20 -13.62 3.64
N PHE A 176 6.23 -14.32 2.50
CA PHE A 176 6.02 -15.77 2.44
C PHE A 176 7.05 -16.54 3.26
N LEU A 177 8.33 -16.16 3.16
CA LEU A 177 9.41 -16.79 3.94
C LEU A 177 9.25 -16.52 5.45
N ALA A 178 8.87 -15.32 5.84
CA ALA A 178 8.61 -14.98 7.22
C ALA A 178 7.42 -15.77 7.78
N LEU A 179 6.31 -15.84 7.01
CA LEU A 179 5.12 -16.60 7.38
C LEU A 179 5.43 -18.10 7.50
N GLY A 180 6.21 -18.65 6.57
CA GLY A 180 6.68 -20.04 6.63
C GLY A 180 7.42 -20.36 7.93
N LYS A 181 8.31 -19.45 8.37
CA LYS A 181 9.02 -19.59 9.66
C LYS A 181 8.07 -19.56 10.85
N ILE A 182 7.07 -18.67 10.85
CA ILE A 182 6.08 -18.53 11.94
C ILE A 182 5.18 -19.77 12.02
N THR A 183 4.76 -20.30 10.88
CA THR A 183 3.85 -21.45 10.79
C THR A 183 4.57 -22.80 10.86
N GLY A 184 5.91 -22.82 10.87
CA GLY A 184 6.71 -24.03 10.84
C GLY A 184 6.64 -24.80 9.50
N GLN A 185 6.19 -24.15 8.43
CA GLN A 185 6.10 -24.75 7.10
C GLN A 185 7.24 -24.31 6.21
N GLU A 186 7.86 -25.26 5.52
CA GLU A 186 8.85 -24.94 4.50
C GLU A 186 8.18 -24.35 3.25
N VAL A 187 8.60 -23.15 2.88
CA VAL A 187 8.12 -22.49 1.65
C VAL A 187 8.82 -23.11 0.44
N THR A 188 8.12 -23.99 -0.23
CA THR A 188 8.64 -24.62 -1.46
C THR A 188 8.59 -23.64 -2.65
N PRO A 189 9.48 -23.79 -3.65
CA PRO A 189 9.44 -22.98 -4.87
C PRO A 189 8.10 -23.03 -5.60
N LYS A 190 7.39 -24.17 -5.51
CA LYS A 190 6.05 -24.34 -6.11
C LYS A 190 5.00 -23.52 -5.39
N MET A 191 5.07 -23.46 -4.05
CA MET A 191 4.16 -22.65 -3.22
C MET A 191 4.38 -21.16 -3.47
N LEU A 192 5.65 -20.73 -3.52
CA LEU A 192 6.04 -19.36 -3.80
C LEU A 192 5.56 -18.92 -5.19
N ARG A 193 5.79 -19.74 -6.22
CA ARG A 193 5.31 -19.47 -7.58
C ARG A 193 3.79 -19.26 -7.62
N ARG A 194 3.02 -20.11 -6.93
CA ARG A 194 1.56 -19.98 -6.88
C ARG A 194 1.15 -18.68 -6.17
N GLY A 195 1.77 -18.35 -5.05
CA GLY A 195 1.51 -17.11 -4.32
C GLY A 195 1.78 -15.87 -5.18
N LEU A 196 2.93 -15.82 -5.85
CA LEU A 196 3.26 -14.70 -6.74
C LEU A 196 2.34 -14.60 -7.96
N LEU A 197 1.87 -15.73 -8.50
CA LEU A 197 0.85 -15.72 -9.57
C LEU A 197 -0.49 -15.18 -9.09
N CYS A 198 -0.91 -15.51 -7.86
CA CYS A 198 -2.11 -14.95 -7.27
C CYS A 198 -1.98 -13.44 -7.04
N ASP A 199 -0.82 -12.98 -6.55
CA ASP A 199 -0.54 -11.56 -6.32
C ASP A 199 -0.57 -10.75 -7.63
N ALA A 200 0.09 -11.26 -8.68
CA ALA A 200 0.05 -10.67 -10.02
C ALA A 200 -1.37 -10.70 -10.63
N GLY A 201 -2.10 -11.80 -10.45
CA GLY A 201 -3.47 -11.94 -10.91
C GLY A 201 -4.43 -10.97 -10.22
N ALA A 202 -4.27 -10.75 -8.92
CA ALA A 202 -5.04 -9.76 -8.18
C ALA A 202 -4.75 -8.31 -8.62
N SER A 203 -3.55 -8.05 -9.12
CA SER A 203 -3.18 -6.73 -9.67
C SER A 203 -3.74 -6.48 -11.07
N PHE A 204 -4.23 -7.52 -11.74
CA PHE A 204 -4.84 -7.44 -13.07
C PHE A 204 -6.31 -7.00 -13.02
N PHE A 205 -7.02 -7.32 -11.93
CA PHE A 205 -8.42 -6.96 -11.68
C PHE A 205 -8.55 -5.72 -10.79
#